data_b3011e78cbcc025be2539918c7079534
#
_entry.id   b3011e78cbcc025be2539918c7079534
#
_cell.length_a   1.000
_cell.length_b   1.000
_cell.length_c   1.000
_cell.angle_alpha   90.00
_cell.angle_beta   90.00
_cell.angle_gamma   90.00
#
_symmetry.space_group_name_H-M   'P 1'
#
loop_
_entity.id
_entity.type
_entity.pdbx_description
1 polymer ?
#
loop_
_entity_poly.entity_id
_entity_poly.type
_entity_poly.pdbx_seq_one_letter_code
_entity_poly.pdbx_strand_id
1 'polypeptide(L)'
;PNKLSGGQKQRVAIAGVMAMHPKCIVMDEPTAMLDPHGRKSVIETAKKLNKEEGITVILITHYMEEVIEADRIFVMDDGKLVMEGTPKEVFSKVEKLKELRLDVPQATLVAHELQQRGIPLPDGILNNEELVDELCRLKSKM
;
A
#
# COMPACT_ATOMS: atom_id res chain seq x y z
N PRO A 1 1.85 25.62 17.03
CA PRO A 1 2.29 24.46 16.22
C PRO A 1 3.01 23.40 17.07
N ASN A 2 3.76 23.79 18.13
CA ASN A 2 4.62 22.88 18.88
C ASN A 2 3.88 21.87 19.77
N LYS A 3 2.57 22.00 19.99
CA LYS A 3 1.73 21.10 20.79
C LYS A 3 0.95 20.07 19.95
N LEU A 4 1.11 20.09 18.62
CA LEU A 4 0.42 19.15 17.74
C LEU A 4 1.14 17.80 17.72
N SER A 5 0.37 16.69 17.70
CA SER A 5 0.91 15.36 17.43
C SER A 5 1.46 15.27 16.00
N GLY A 6 2.28 14.26 15.71
CA GLY A 6 2.82 14.03 14.38
C GLY A 6 1.73 13.98 13.30
N GLY A 7 0.67 13.20 13.52
CA GLY A 7 -0.46 13.11 12.60
C GLY A 7 -1.25 14.43 12.46
N GLN A 8 -1.34 15.23 13.51
CA GLN A 8 -1.97 16.56 13.41
C GLN A 8 -1.12 17.53 12.56
N LYS A 9 0.21 17.51 12.75
CA LYS A 9 1.14 18.30 11.91
C LYS A 9 1.03 17.91 10.44
N GLN A 10 0.96 16.61 10.16
CA GLN A 10 0.82 16.09 8.80
C GLN A 10 -0.50 16.55 8.15
N ARG A 11 -1.62 16.47 8.85
CA ARG A 11 -2.90 16.97 8.34
C ARG A 11 -2.89 18.49 8.09
N VAL A 12 -2.23 19.26 8.95
CA VAL A 12 -2.06 20.71 8.72
C VAL A 12 -1.22 20.99 7.48
N ALA A 13 -0.14 20.22 7.26
CA ALA A 13 0.68 20.33 6.05
C ALA A 13 -0.13 20.01 4.79
N ILE A 14 -0.89 18.92 4.79
CA ILE A 14 -1.79 18.54 3.68
C ILE A 14 -2.81 19.66 3.43
N ALA A 15 -3.46 20.19 4.48
CA ALA A 15 -4.43 21.28 4.35
C ALA A 15 -3.80 22.53 3.74
N GLY A 16 -2.55 22.86 4.11
CA GLY A 16 -1.81 23.98 3.52
C GLY A 16 -1.54 23.80 2.02
N VAL A 17 -1.18 22.61 1.58
CA VAL A 17 -1.01 22.29 0.15
C VAL A 17 -2.35 22.32 -0.57
N MET A 18 -3.41 21.78 0.04
CA MET A 18 -4.76 21.75 -0.54
C MET A 18 -5.34 23.15 -0.76
N ALA A 19 -4.99 24.12 0.07
CA ALA A 19 -5.40 25.52 -0.11
C ALA A 19 -4.93 26.13 -1.46
N MET A 20 -3.95 25.52 -2.12
CA MET A 20 -3.47 25.92 -3.45
C MET A 20 -4.27 25.28 -4.61
N HIS A 21 -5.26 24.44 -4.32
CA HIS A 21 -6.04 23.68 -5.29
C HIS A 21 -5.18 22.89 -6.30
N PRO A 22 -4.26 22.03 -5.86
CA PRO A 22 -3.35 21.33 -6.74
C PRO A 22 -4.09 20.25 -7.53
N LYS A 23 -3.62 19.96 -8.76
CA LYS A 23 -4.07 18.80 -9.54
C LYS A 23 -3.36 17.51 -9.13
N CYS A 24 -2.21 17.62 -8.51
CA CYS A 24 -1.38 16.52 -8.06
C CYS A 24 -0.70 16.87 -6.74
N ILE A 25 -0.62 15.92 -5.84
CA ILE A 25 0.13 16.02 -4.59
C ILE A 25 1.13 14.86 -4.49
N VAL A 26 2.37 15.16 -4.11
CA VAL A 26 3.39 14.16 -3.81
C VAL A 26 3.57 14.11 -2.31
N MET A 27 3.44 12.93 -1.74
CA MET A 27 3.61 12.66 -0.32
C MET A 27 4.82 11.72 -0.16
N ASP A 28 5.92 12.27 0.36
CA ASP A 28 7.16 11.52 0.59
C ASP A 28 7.20 11.03 2.05
N GLU A 29 7.12 9.72 2.23
CA GLU A 29 7.05 9.02 3.52
C GLU A 29 6.13 9.69 4.56
N PRO A 30 4.88 10.01 4.22
CA PRO A 30 4.04 10.86 5.07
C PRO A 30 3.66 10.20 6.40
N THR A 31 3.92 8.92 6.56
CA THR A 31 3.52 8.09 7.72
C THR A 31 4.67 7.61 8.57
N ALA A 32 5.93 7.85 8.16
CA ALA A 32 7.13 7.28 8.79
C ALA A 32 7.26 7.55 10.31
N MET A 33 6.74 8.69 10.77
CA MET A 33 6.84 9.11 12.18
C MET A 33 5.49 9.01 12.93
N LEU A 34 4.55 8.22 12.41
CA LEU A 34 3.21 8.11 12.96
C LEU A 34 2.96 6.74 13.60
N ASP A 35 2.11 6.75 14.62
CA ASP A 35 1.52 5.55 15.16
C ASP A 35 0.54 4.90 14.16
N PRO A 36 0.13 3.64 14.35
CA PRO A 36 -0.76 2.93 13.40
C PRO A 36 -2.06 3.69 13.11
N HIS A 37 -2.65 4.35 14.10
CA HIS A 37 -3.87 5.14 13.92
C HIS A 37 -3.62 6.39 13.06
N GLY A 38 -2.51 7.08 13.31
CA GLY A 38 -2.07 8.24 12.52
C GLY A 38 -1.78 7.87 11.07
N ARG A 39 -1.11 6.73 10.82
CA ARG A 39 -0.87 6.21 9.47
C ARG A 39 -2.17 5.99 8.73
N LYS A 40 -3.10 5.24 9.31
CA LYS A 40 -4.42 4.98 8.71
C LYS A 40 -5.14 6.29 8.35
N SER A 41 -5.15 7.26 9.25
CA SER A 41 -5.80 8.56 9.02
C SER A 41 -5.19 9.34 7.84
N VAL A 42 -3.85 9.29 7.66
CA VAL A 42 -3.18 9.95 6.53
C VAL A 42 -3.51 9.26 5.22
N ILE A 43 -3.47 7.92 5.17
CA ILE A 43 -3.82 7.15 3.96
C ILE A 43 -5.29 7.33 3.59
N GLU A 44 -6.21 7.32 4.55
CA GLU A 44 -7.62 7.63 4.30
C GLU A 44 -7.81 9.05 3.74
N THR A 45 -7.04 10.02 4.23
CA THR A 45 -7.05 11.38 3.69
C THR A 45 -6.56 11.39 2.23
N ALA A 46 -5.45 10.72 1.94
CA ALA A 46 -4.93 10.60 0.57
C ALA A 46 -5.96 9.97 -0.39
N LYS A 47 -6.65 8.91 0.05
CA LYS A 47 -7.73 8.28 -0.73
C LYS A 47 -8.91 9.22 -0.99
N LYS A 48 -9.32 9.99 0.02
CA LYS A 48 -10.41 10.96 -0.15
C LYS A 48 -10.02 12.04 -1.16
N LEU A 49 -8.82 12.60 -1.07
CA LEU A 49 -8.33 13.58 -2.04
C LEU A 49 -8.36 13.05 -3.47
N ASN A 50 -8.01 11.79 -3.66
CA ASN A 50 -8.06 11.18 -4.98
C ASN A 50 -9.50 10.90 -5.43
N LYS A 51 -10.31 10.22 -4.62
CA LYS A 51 -11.64 9.74 -5.03
C LYS A 51 -12.71 10.84 -5.05
N GLU A 52 -12.67 11.76 -4.10
CA GLU A 52 -13.71 12.78 -3.93
C GLU A 52 -13.34 14.10 -4.62
N GLU A 53 -12.05 14.48 -4.60
CA GLU A 53 -11.58 15.74 -5.16
C GLU A 53 -10.91 15.59 -6.54
N GLY A 54 -10.72 14.36 -7.03
CA GLY A 54 -10.11 14.08 -8.32
C GLY A 54 -8.62 14.44 -8.41
N ILE A 55 -7.94 14.56 -7.26
CA ILE A 55 -6.52 14.93 -7.19
C ILE A 55 -5.67 13.69 -7.42
N THR A 56 -4.67 13.79 -8.29
CA THR A 56 -3.66 12.73 -8.40
C THR A 56 -2.79 12.70 -7.14
N VAL A 57 -2.72 11.56 -6.47
CA VAL A 57 -1.86 11.38 -5.30
C VAL A 57 -0.71 10.46 -5.66
N ILE A 58 0.52 10.95 -5.51
CA ILE A 58 1.74 10.14 -5.59
C ILE A 58 2.24 9.91 -4.17
N LEU A 59 2.22 8.66 -3.72
CA LEU A 59 2.68 8.26 -2.41
C LEU A 59 4.02 7.55 -2.52
N ILE A 60 5.05 8.07 -1.88
CA ILE A 60 6.35 7.42 -1.73
C ILE A 60 6.39 6.80 -0.34
N THR A 61 6.53 5.49 -0.26
CA THR A 61 6.53 4.76 1.00
C THR A 61 7.29 3.43 0.86
N HIS A 62 7.75 2.91 1.99
CA HIS A 62 8.28 1.55 2.11
C HIS A 62 7.33 0.63 2.90
N TYR A 63 6.13 1.09 3.25
CA TYR A 63 5.11 0.29 3.93
C TYR A 63 4.16 -0.32 2.90
N MET A 64 4.23 -1.63 2.73
CA MET A 64 3.47 -2.34 1.69
C MET A 64 1.96 -2.25 1.90
N GLU A 65 1.50 -2.22 3.15
CA GLU A 65 0.08 -2.09 3.49
C GLU A 65 -0.54 -0.75 3.03
N GLU A 66 0.28 0.28 2.81
CA GLU A 66 -0.20 1.59 2.37
C GLU A 66 -0.53 1.65 0.89
N VAL A 67 0.04 0.73 0.10
CA VAL A 67 -0.08 0.73 -1.37
C VAL A 67 -0.95 -0.38 -1.93
N ILE A 68 -1.49 -1.27 -1.10
CA ILE A 68 -2.36 -2.37 -1.56
C ILE A 68 -3.66 -1.89 -2.23
N GLU A 69 -4.10 -0.69 -1.93
CA GLU A 69 -5.30 -0.07 -2.52
C GLU A 69 -4.96 1.03 -3.53
N ALA A 70 -3.71 1.17 -3.93
CA ALA A 70 -3.32 2.11 -4.98
C ALA A 70 -3.81 1.63 -6.36
N ASP A 71 -4.04 2.56 -7.28
CA ASP A 71 -4.39 2.21 -8.66
C ASP A 71 -3.18 1.62 -9.40
N ARG A 72 -1.97 2.09 -9.09
CA ARG A 72 -0.72 1.69 -9.74
C ARG A 72 0.47 1.81 -8.79
N ILE A 73 1.39 0.88 -8.88
CA ILE A 73 2.65 0.86 -8.14
C ILE A 73 3.81 0.99 -9.12
N PHE A 74 4.77 1.81 -8.75
CA PHE A 74 6.07 1.94 -9.38
C PHE A 74 7.14 1.52 -8.38
N VAL A 75 7.87 0.45 -8.67
CA VAL A 75 8.98 -0.02 -7.83
C VAL A 75 10.27 0.56 -8.34
N MET A 76 10.94 1.30 -7.47
CA MET A 76 12.21 1.95 -7.75
C MET A 76 13.36 1.23 -7.03
N ASP A 77 14.47 1.00 -7.74
CA ASP A 77 15.70 0.48 -7.17
C ASP A 77 16.90 1.20 -7.84
N ASP A 78 17.83 1.67 -7.03
CA ASP A 78 19.02 2.43 -7.48
C ASP A 78 18.68 3.54 -8.52
N GLY A 79 17.60 4.30 -8.25
CA GLY A 79 17.17 5.40 -9.11
C GLY A 79 16.51 4.96 -10.44
N LYS A 80 16.24 3.68 -10.63
CA LYS A 80 15.63 3.12 -11.85
C LYS A 80 14.25 2.55 -11.55
N LEU A 81 13.33 2.69 -12.48
CA LEU A 81 12.07 1.97 -12.48
C LEU A 81 12.33 0.50 -12.85
N VAL A 82 12.17 -0.42 -11.89
CA VAL A 82 12.45 -1.85 -12.09
C VAL A 82 11.19 -2.70 -12.27
N MET A 83 10.04 -2.19 -11.83
CA MET A 83 8.76 -2.85 -11.98
C MET A 83 7.63 -1.83 -11.89
N GLU A 84 6.54 -2.07 -12.62
CA GLU A 84 5.30 -1.32 -12.51
C GLU A 84 4.08 -2.22 -12.73
N GLY A 85 2.94 -1.83 -12.22
CA GLY A 85 1.67 -2.54 -12.39
C GLY A 85 0.65 -2.18 -11.32
N THR A 86 -0.47 -2.89 -11.35
CA THR A 86 -1.44 -2.87 -10.25
C THR A 86 -0.84 -3.54 -9.00
N PRO A 87 -1.37 -3.30 -7.80
CA PRO A 87 -0.93 -4.01 -6.59
C PRO A 87 -0.90 -5.52 -6.75
N LYS A 88 -1.92 -6.13 -7.36
CA LYS A 88 -1.98 -7.57 -7.60
C LYS A 88 -0.85 -8.06 -8.51
N GLU A 89 -0.56 -7.35 -9.59
CA GLU A 89 0.52 -7.69 -10.53
C GLU A 89 1.91 -7.54 -9.91
N VAL A 90 2.12 -6.52 -9.08
CA VAL A 90 3.41 -6.28 -8.45
C VAL A 90 3.65 -7.28 -7.32
N PHE A 91 2.69 -7.43 -6.41
CA PHE A 91 2.85 -8.31 -5.25
C PHE A 91 2.75 -9.80 -5.57
N SER A 92 2.23 -10.20 -6.74
CA SER A 92 2.34 -11.59 -7.21
C SER A 92 3.79 -12.01 -7.50
N LYS A 93 4.71 -11.06 -7.68
CA LYS A 93 6.14 -11.32 -7.98
C LYS A 93 6.98 -11.34 -6.70
N VAL A 94 6.57 -12.15 -5.72
CA VAL A 94 7.14 -12.22 -4.37
C VAL A 94 8.67 -12.39 -4.39
N GLU A 95 9.19 -13.36 -5.16
CA GLU A 95 10.63 -13.63 -5.20
C GLU A 95 11.42 -12.43 -5.73
N LYS A 96 10.92 -11.77 -6.78
CA LYS A 96 11.58 -10.59 -7.35
C LYS A 96 11.58 -9.40 -6.37
N LEU A 97 10.51 -9.21 -5.60
CA LEU A 97 10.47 -8.17 -4.56
C LEU A 97 11.45 -8.48 -3.43
N LYS A 98 11.58 -9.75 -3.02
CA LYS A 98 12.59 -10.18 -2.04
C LYS A 98 14.03 -9.96 -2.54
N GLU A 99 14.31 -10.23 -3.81
CA GLU A 99 15.61 -9.92 -4.42
C GLU A 99 15.95 -8.43 -4.33
N LEU A 100 14.94 -7.57 -4.49
CA LEU A 100 15.04 -6.12 -4.32
C LEU A 100 15.04 -5.66 -2.86
N ARG A 101 15.04 -6.59 -1.89
CA ARG A 101 14.95 -6.33 -0.44
C ARG A 101 13.70 -5.55 -0.05
N LEU A 102 12.63 -5.74 -0.79
CA LEU A 102 11.31 -5.19 -0.48
C LEU A 102 10.44 -6.25 0.16
N ASP A 103 9.66 -5.82 1.15
CA ASP A 103 8.65 -6.66 1.76
C ASP A 103 7.42 -6.81 0.86
N VAL A 104 6.58 -7.77 1.20
CA VAL A 104 5.26 -7.96 0.61
C VAL A 104 4.21 -7.97 1.73
N PRO A 105 2.93 -7.70 1.44
CA PRO A 105 1.87 -7.81 2.44
C PRO A 105 1.88 -9.18 3.11
N GLN A 106 1.62 -9.24 4.41
CA GLN A 106 1.68 -10.51 5.17
C GLN A 106 0.78 -11.59 4.58
N ALA A 107 -0.44 -11.23 4.17
CA ALA A 107 -1.35 -12.17 3.52
C ALA A 107 -0.79 -12.74 2.21
N THR A 108 -0.12 -11.90 1.42
CA THR A 108 0.57 -12.32 0.19
C THR A 108 1.69 -13.31 0.49
N LEU A 109 2.50 -13.03 1.52
CA LEU A 109 3.59 -13.92 1.92
C LEU A 109 3.06 -15.28 2.36
N VAL A 110 2.03 -15.30 3.21
CA VAL A 110 1.40 -16.56 3.68
C VAL A 110 0.79 -17.32 2.50
N ALA A 111 0.08 -16.65 1.59
CA ALA A 111 -0.47 -17.29 0.41
C ALA A 111 0.62 -17.93 -0.46
N HIS A 112 1.70 -17.22 -0.70
CA HIS A 112 2.86 -17.72 -1.45
C HIS A 112 3.51 -18.94 -0.80
N GLU A 113 3.70 -18.93 0.52
CA GLU A 113 4.24 -20.06 1.27
C GLU A 113 3.32 -21.30 1.21
N LEU A 114 2.01 -21.09 1.28
CA LEU A 114 1.03 -22.16 1.12
C LEU A 114 1.03 -22.76 -0.30
N GLN A 115 1.16 -21.91 -1.33
CA GLN A 115 1.31 -22.34 -2.72
C GLN A 115 2.56 -23.21 -2.91
N GLN A 116 3.69 -22.82 -2.32
CA GLN A 116 4.95 -23.61 -2.35
C GLN A 116 4.78 -25.00 -1.70
N ARG A 117 3.84 -25.14 -0.77
CA ARG A 117 3.46 -26.44 -0.15
C ARG A 117 2.38 -27.19 -0.90
N GLY A 118 1.99 -26.73 -2.09
CA GLY A 118 1.02 -27.40 -2.96
C GLY A 118 -0.45 -27.05 -2.68
N ILE A 119 -0.74 -26.02 -1.89
CA ILE A 119 -2.11 -25.54 -1.69
C ILE A 119 -2.49 -24.64 -2.86
N PRO A 120 -3.56 -24.93 -3.63
CA PRO A 120 -3.90 -24.21 -4.86
C PRO A 120 -4.63 -22.88 -4.55
N LEU A 121 -3.90 -21.91 -4.02
CA LEU A 121 -4.37 -20.53 -3.83
C LEU A 121 -4.13 -19.71 -5.10
N PRO A 122 -4.97 -18.73 -5.41
CA PRO A 122 -4.73 -17.79 -6.51
C PRO A 122 -3.57 -16.84 -6.18
N ASP A 123 -2.94 -16.31 -7.24
CA ASP A 123 -1.97 -15.22 -7.10
C ASP A 123 -2.66 -13.89 -6.77
N GLY A 124 -1.88 -12.97 -6.19
CA GLY A 124 -2.33 -11.60 -5.97
C GLY A 124 -3.30 -11.44 -4.79
N ILE A 125 -3.25 -12.31 -3.80
CA ILE A 125 -3.89 -12.11 -2.50
C ILE A 125 -3.15 -10.97 -1.79
N LEU A 126 -3.86 -9.91 -1.41
CA LEU A 126 -3.26 -8.70 -0.83
C LEU A 126 -3.57 -8.48 0.64
N ASN A 127 -4.69 -9.03 1.13
CA ASN A 127 -5.15 -8.79 2.49
C ASN A 127 -5.67 -10.07 3.15
N ASN A 128 -5.88 -10.00 4.47
CA ASN A 128 -6.30 -11.15 5.26
C ASN A 128 -7.71 -11.64 4.90
N GLU A 129 -8.61 -10.75 4.49
CA GLU A 129 -9.99 -11.11 4.12
C GLU A 129 -9.97 -11.98 2.86
N GLU A 130 -9.25 -11.55 1.82
CA GLU A 130 -9.06 -12.34 0.59
C GLU A 130 -8.45 -13.72 0.88
N LEU A 131 -7.43 -13.77 1.77
CA LEU A 131 -6.78 -15.02 2.13
C LEU A 131 -7.74 -15.98 2.84
N VAL A 132 -8.49 -15.48 3.82
CA VAL A 132 -9.47 -16.28 4.57
C VAL A 132 -10.57 -16.81 3.64
N ASP A 133 -11.10 -15.97 2.76
CA ASP A 133 -12.15 -16.36 1.82
C ASP A 133 -11.69 -17.49 0.89
N GLU A 134 -10.48 -17.40 0.33
CA GLU A 134 -9.94 -18.43 -0.52
C GLU A 134 -9.64 -19.74 0.25
N LEU A 135 -9.16 -19.66 1.48
CA LEU A 135 -8.96 -20.85 2.32
C LEU A 135 -10.30 -21.53 2.68
N CYS A 136 -11.34 -20.75 3.04
CA CYS A 136 -12.67 -21.28 3.29
C CYS A 136 -13.27 -21.94 2.03
N ARG A 137 -13.08 -21.32 0.87
CA ARG A 137 -13.50 -21.85 -0.43
C ARG A 137 -12.83 -23.18 -0.78
N LEU A 138 -11.53 -23.31 -0.49
CA LEU A 138 -10.81 -24.57 -0.68
C LEU A 138 -11.33 -25.66 0.25
N LYS A 139 -11.54 -25.34 1.54
CA LYS A 139 -12.09 -26.29 2.52
C LYS A 139 -13.47 -26.82 2.13
N SER A 140 -14.31 -26.00 1.53
CA SER A 140 -15.65 -26.41 1.10
C SER A 140 -15.68 -27.32 -0.15
N LYS A 141 -14.54 -27.45 -0.85
CA LYS A 141 -14.36 -28.30 -2.03
C LYS A 141 -13.65 -29.64 -1.72
N MET A 142 -13.14 -29.78 -0.50
CA MET A 142 -12.55 -31.01 0.03
C MET A 142 -13.60 -31.87 0.74
#